data_e50889716ba443900ee788d4c1925f37
#
_entry.id   e50889716ba443900ee788d4c1925f37
#
_cell.length_a   1.000
_cell.length_b   1.000
_cell.length_c   1.000
_cell.angle_alpha   90.00
_cell.angle_beta   90.00
_cell.angle_gamma   90.00
#
_symmetry.space_group_name_H-M   'P 1'
#
loop_
_entity.id
_entity.type
_entity.pdbx_description
1 polymer ?
#
loop_
_entity_poly.entity_id
_entity_poly.type
_entity_poly.pdbx_seq_one_letter_code
_entity_poly.pdbx_strand_id
1 'polypeptide(L)'
;LIVGTALAVGFMFDSADGQVSRVTGASSKTGEWVDHVADAFRSPAIHFCTAAAVMIYRPESWWLAVVALVYGWVTSGQFMSQILAEQFVRAAGRKQTRGGNLRSFVLLPTDPGVLCWSFVLWGFGAPFMVLYTFLAAVAVAHSSMSLRRRYRDLRALDAAAKQAAKEAAKQGESRA
;
A
#
# COMPACT_ATOMS: atom_id res chain seq x y z
N LEU A 1 -7.81 -24.19 1.43
CA LEU A 1 -6.52 -24.36 2.09
C LEU A 1 -5.35 -24.14 1.14
N ILE A 2 -5.24 -24.92 0.04
CA ILE A 2 -4.11 -24.86 -0.92
C ILE A 2 -3.86 -23.43 -1.43
N VAL A 3 -4.88 -22.75 -1.94
CA VAL A 3 -4.75 -21.39 -2.47
C VAL A 3 -4.26 -20.41 -1.39
N GLY A 4 -4.83 -20.44 -0.20
CA GLY A 4 -4.40 -19.58 0.91
C GLY A 4 -2.95 -19.82 1.31
N THR A 5 -2.54 -21.10 1.39
CA THR A 5 -1.14 -21.45 1.67
C THR A 5 -0.20 -20.99 0.55
N ALA A 6 -0.58 -21.16 -0.72
CA ALA A 6 0.24 -20.72 -1.85
C ALA A 6 0.42 -19.19 -1.87
N LEU A 7 -0.65 -18.43 -1.59
CA LEU A 7 -0.57 -16.98 -1.49
C LEU A 7 0.31 -16.53 -0.32
N ALA A 8 0.18 -17.17 0.84
CA ALA A 8 0.99 -16.86 2.01
C ALA A 8 2.48 -17.16 1.79
N VAL A 9 2.79 -18.31 1.19
CA VAL A 9 4.17 -18.69 0.85
C VAL A 9 4.75 -17.74 -0.21
N GLY A 10 3.99 -17.40 -1.25
CA GLY A 10 4.41 -16.43 -2.26
C GLY A 10 4.73 -15.06 -1.65
N PHE A 11 3.90 -14.58 -0.73
CA PHE A 11 4.16 -13.33 -0.01
C PHE A 11 5.42 -13.42 0.88
N MET A 12 5.67 -14.57 1.51
CA MET A 12 6.88 -14.77 2.31
C MET A 12 8.15 -14.70 1.46
N PHE A 13 8.16 -15.29 0.27
CA PHE A 13 9.30 -15.21 -0.64
C PHE A 13 9.56 -13.79 -1.14
N ASP A 14 8.53 -13.07 -1.52
CA ASP A 14 8.59 -11.66 -1.93
C ASP A 14 9.15 -10.76 -0.80
N SER A 15 8.67 -10.95 0.43
CA SER A 15 9.18 -10.25 1.60
C SER A 15 10.64 -10.59 1.91
N ALA A 16 11.06 -11.83 1.71
CA ALA A 16 12.43 -12.29 1.93
C ALA A 16 13.39 -11.70 0.90
N ASP A 17 13.02 -11.65 -0.38
CA ASP A 17 13.85 -11.10 -1.45
C ASP A 17 14.15 -9.60 -1.20
N GLY A 18 13.15 -8.82 -0.86
CA GLY A 18 13.33 -7.41 -0.48
C GLY A 18 14.22 -7.21 0.76
N GLN A 19 14.28 -8.16 1.70
CA GLN A 19 15.19 -8.11 2.84
C GLN A 19 16.62 -8.47 2.44
N VAL A 20 16.80 -9.51 1.63
CA VAL A 20 18.09 -9.94 1.12
C VAL A 20 18.76 -8.83 0.33
N SER A 21 18.06 -8.19 -0.60
CA SER A 21 18.60 -7.10 -1.41
C SER A 21 19.08 -5.91 -0.56
N ARG A 22 18.41 -5.61 0.55
CA ARG A 22 18.82 -4.56 1.50
C ARG A 22 20.06 -4.93 2.31
N VAL A 23 20.18 -6.18 2.74
CA VAL A 23 21.31 -6.65 3.55
C VAL A 23 22.57 -6.81 2.71
N THR A 24 22.43 -7.29 1.46
CA THR A 24 23.55 -7.51 0.54
C THR A 24 24.00 -6.24 -0.18
N GLY A 25 23.22 -5.13 -0.08
CA GLY A 25 23.50 -3.90 -0.82
C GLY A 25 23.28 -4.03 -2.34
N ALA A 26 22.62 -5.09 -2.78
CA ALA A 26 22.35 -5.39 -4.20
C ALA A 26 21.13 -4.65 -4.77
N SER A 27 20.61 -3.65 -4.05
CA SER A 27 19.45 -2.87 -4.50
C SER A 27 19.79 -2.03 -5.72
N SER A 28 18.95 -2.08 -6.77
CA SER A 28 19.09 -1.27 -7.97
C SER A 28 17.79 -0.51 -8.26
N LYS A 29 17.88 0.62 -8.98
CA LYS A 29 16.70 1.38 -9.42
C LYS A 29 15.78 0.55 -10.32
N THR A 30 16.35 -0.30 -11.15
CA THR A 30 15.59 -1.22 -12.01
C THR A 30 14.87 -2.27 -11.17
N GLY A 31 15.53 -2.84 -10.15
CA GLY A 31 14.90 -3.78 -9.22
C GLY A 31 13.75 -3.13 -8.45
N GLU A 32 13.95 -1.93 -7.89
CA GLU A 32 12.90 -1.17 -7.21
C GLU A 32 11.71 -0.89 -8.15
N TRP A 33 11.96 -0.57 -9.42
CA TRP A 33 10.91 -0.34 -10.40
C TRP A 33 10.13 -1.62 -10.74
N VAL A 34 10.82 -2.75 -10.98
CA VAL A 34 10.19 -4.05 -11.27
C VAL A 34 9.31 -4.49 -10.11
N ASP A 35 9.79 -4.36 -8.87
CA ASP A 35 9.08 -4.68 -7.66
C ASP A 35 7.78 -3.88 -7.54
N HIS A 36 7.87 -2.55 -7.72
CA HIS A 36 6.68 -1.68 -7.68
C HIS A 36 5.68 -1.99 -8.80
N VAL A 37 6.14 -2.33 -10.00
CA VAL A 37 5.25 -2.71 -11.10
C VAL A 37 4.57 -4.03 -10.82
N ALA A 38 5.29 -5.03 -10.32
CA ALA A 38 4.73 -6.32 -9.93
C ALA A 38 3.67 -6.17 -8.84
N ASP A 39 3.95 -5.35 -7.81
CA ASP A 39 3.01 -5.05 -6.73
C ASP A 39 1.75 -4.30 -7.23
N ALA A 40 1.90 -3.40 -8.19
CA ALA A 40 0.78 -2.66 -8.78
C ALA A 40 -0.22 -3.59 -9.49
N PHE A 41 0.24 -4.69 -10.07
CA PHE A 41 -0.62 -5.71 -10.67
C PHE A 41 -1.12 -6.72 -9.65
N ARG A 42 -0.24 -7.23 -8.79
CA ARG A 42 -0.57 -8.27 -7.80
C ARG A 42 -1.64 -7.82 -6.81
N SER A 43 -1.51 -6.61 -6.28
CA SER A 43 -2.39 -6.11 -5.22
C SER A 43 -3.87 -6.09 -5.65
N PRO A 44 -4.27 -5.46 -6.77
CA PRO A 44 -5.67 -5.50 -7.20
C PRO A 44 -6.10 -6.87 -7.72
N ALA A 45 -5.19 -7.67 -8.31
CA ALA A 45 -5.52 -8.97 -8.87
C ALA A 45 -6.11 -9.93 -7.82
N ILE A 46 -5.57 -9.94 -6.60
CA ILE A 46 -6.11 -10.76 -5.49
C ILE A 46 -7.58 -10.43 -5.26
N HIS A 47 -7.94 -9.16 -5.23
CA HIS A 47 -9.30 -8.71 -4.96
C HIS A 47 -10.23 -8.98 -6.16
N PHE A 48 -9.77 -8.79 -7.39
CA PHE A 48 -10.56 -9.11 -8.59
C PHE A 48 -10.81 -10.62 -8.72
N CYS A 49 -9.80 -11.44 -8.46
CA CYS A 49 -9.98 -12.89 -8.40
C CYS A 49 -10.95 -13.30 -7.27
N THR A 50 -10.89 -12.61 -6.12
CA THR A 50 -11.85 -12.84 -5.03
C THR A 50 -13.26 -12.51 -5.45
N ALA A 51 -13.49 -11.37 -6.11
CA ALA A 51 -14.81 -10.99 -6.62
C ALA A 51 -15.34 -12.01 -7.61
N ALA A 52 -14.52 -12.43 -8.57
CA ALA A 52 -14.87 -13.47 -9.54
C ALA A 52 -15.20 -14.80 -8.85
N ALA A 53 -14.36 -15.23 -7.91
CA ALA A 53 -14.59 -16.47 -7.17
C ALA A 53 -15.88 -16.43 -6.32
N VAL A 54 -16.20 -15.30 -5.70
CA VAL A 54 -17.47 -15.11 -4.99
C VAL A 54 -18.65 -15.29 -5.95
N MET A 55 -18.62 -14.64 -7.11
CA MET A 55 -19.70 -14.74 -8.10
C MET A 55 -19.88 -16.16 -8.67
N ILE A 56 -18.80 -16.93 -8.77
CA ILE A 56 -18.85 -18.29 -9.30
C ILE A 56 -19.31 -19.30 -8.23
N TYR A 57 -18.73 -19.22 -7.02
CA TYR A 57 -18.89 -20.25 -6.00
C TYR A 57 -19.87 -19.90 -4.89
N ARG A 58 -20.26 -18.61 -4.76
CA ARG A 58 -21.13 -18.08 -3.69
C ARG A 58 -21.99 -16.92 -4.18
N PRO A 59 -22.77 -17.09 -5.27
CA PRO A 59 -23.54 -15.98 -5.88
C PRO A 59 -24.55 -15.35 -4.90
N GLU A 60 -25.00 -16.06 -3.88
CA GLU A 60 -25.85 -15.54 -2.81
C GLU A 60 -25.16 -14.46 -1.97
N SER A 61 -23.83 -14.46 -1.96
CA SER A 61 -22.99 -13.49 -1.24
C SER A 61 -22.41 -12.41 -2.16
N TRP A 62 -23.13 -12.03 -3.24
CA TRP A 62 -22.68 -11.06 -4.26
C TRP A 62 -22.14 -9.74 -3.67
N TRP A 63 -22.67 -9.32 -2.51
CA TRP A 63 -22.20 -8.13 -1.80
C TRP A 63 -20.71 -8.22 -1.44
N LEU A 64 -20.19 -9.41 -1.19
CA LEU A 64 -18.78 -9.62 -0.91
C LEU A 64 -17.91 -9.37 -2.15
N ALA A 65 -18.44 -9.65 -3.35
CA ALA A 65 -17.77 -9.29 -4.60
C ALA A 65 -17.64 -7.76 -4.74
N VAL A 66 -18.69 -7.01 -4.37
CA VAL A 66 -18.63 -5.53 -4.33
C VAL A 66 -17.58 -5.06 -3.32
N VAL A 67 -17.56 -5.64 -2.12
CA VAL A 67 -16.52 -5.34 -1.11
C VAL A 67 -15.13 -5.60 -1.68
N ALA A 68 -14.92 -6.72 -2.38
CA ALA A 68 -13.64 -7.06 -2.99
C ALA A 68 -13.22 -6.03 -4.06
N LEU A 69 -14.13 -5.62 -4.94
CA LEU A 69 -13.84 -4.60 -5.96
C LEU A 69 -13.46 -3.25 -5.32
N VAL A 70 -14.20 -2.81 -4.31
CA VAL A 70 -13.89 -1.57 -3.57
C VAL A 70 -12.55 -1.69 -2.86
N TYR A 71 -12.27 -2.83 -2.24
CA TYR A 71 -11.01 -3.08 -1.56
C TYR A 71 -9.82 -3.01 -2.55
N GLY A 72 -9.91 -3.69 -3.69
CA GLY A 72 -8.89 -3.64 -4.75
C GLY A 72 -8.68 -2.22 -5.29
N TRP A 73 -9.73 -1.46 -5.49
CA TRP A 73 -9.63 -0.08 -5.93
C TRP A 73 -8.94 0.82 -4.92
N VAL A 74 -9.33 0.72 -3.64
CA VAL A 74 -8.75 1.52 -2.55
C VAL A 74 -7.27 1.18 -2.34
N THR A 75 -6.91 -0.11 -2.36
CA THR A 75 -5.50 -0.53 -2.20
C THR A 75 -4.63 -0.07 -3.36
N SER A 76 -5.13 -0.10 -4.60
CA SER A 76 -4.42 0.43 -5.78
C SER A 76 -4.17 1.93 -5.66
N GLY A 77 -5.17 2.71 -5.28
CA GLY A 77 -5.03 4.15 -5.05
C GLY A 77 -4.07 4.48 -3.92
N GLN A 78 -4.14 3.73 -2.82
CA GLN A 78 -3.23 3.86 -1.68
C GLN A 78 -1.78 3.56 -2.07
N PHE A 79 -1.56 2.49 -2.84
CA PHE A 79 -0.24 2.08 -3.32
C PHE A 79 0.38 3.17 -4.20
N MET A 80 -0.34 3.66 -5.21
CA MET A 80 0.12 4.74 -6.08
C MET A 80 0.43 6.02 -5.29
N SER A 81 -0.47 6.42 -4.38
CA SER A 81 -0.27 7.58 -3.52
C SER A 81 0.98 7.45 -2.65
N GLN A 82 1.28 6.23 -2.20
CA GLN A 82 2.47 5.96 -1.40
C GLN A 82 3.75 6.18 -2.20
N ILE A 83 3.85 5.54 -3.36
CA ILE A 83 5.03 5.64 -4.21
C ILE A 83 5.29 7.09 -4.64
N LEU A 84 4.26 7.79 -5.14
CA LEU A 84 4.40 9.17 -5.56
C LEU A 84 4.84 10.10 -4.41
N ALA A 85 4.21 9.97 -3.24
CA ALA A 85 4.59 10.78 -2.08
C ALA A 85 6.03 10.52 -1.64
N GLU A 86 6.48 9.27 -1.66
CA GLU A 86 7.87 8.90 -1.36
C GLU A 86 8.85 9.48 -2.36
N GLN A 87 8.55 9.43 -3.66
CA GLN A 87 9.38 10.02 -4.71
C GLN A 87 9.49 11.54 -4.56
N PHE A 88 8.39 12.25 -4.28
CA PHE A 88 8.43 13.70 -4.08
C PHE A 88 9.22 14.09 -2.82
N VAL A 89 9.07 13.36 -1.72
CA VAL A 89 9.85 13.60 -0.49
C VAL A 89 11.34 13.33 -0.72
N ARG A 90 11.69 12.26 -1.42
CA ARG A 90 13.09 11.95 -1.80
C ARG A 90 13.67 13.05 -2.71
N ALA A 91 12.91 13.48 -3.71
CA ALA A 91 13.33 14.56 -4.63
C ALA A 91 13.56 15.90 -3.90
N ALA A 92 12.81 16.18 -2.83
CA ALA A 92 13.00 17.35 -1.98
C ALA A 92 14.18 17.21 -0.97
N GLY A 93 14.98 16.15 -1.06
CA GLY A 93 16.12 15.89 -0.18
C GLY A 93 15.77 15.57 1.28
N ARG A 94 14.50 15.30 1.58
CA ARG A 94 14.04 14.96 2.94
C ARG A 94 14.11 13.46 3.20
N LYS A 95 14.63 13.09 4.37
CA LYS A 95 14.61 11.69 4.83
C LYS A 95 13.24 11.36 5.41
N GLN A 96 12.72 10.20 5.03
CA GLN A 96 11.49 9.65 5.61
C GLN A 96 11.73 9.25 7.07
N THR A 97 10.92 9.77 8.00
CA THR A 97 10.95 9.35 9.40
C THR A 97 10.29 7.96 9.52
N ARG A 98 11.05 6.96 9.93
CA ARG A 98 10.52 5.62 10.23
C ARG A 98 9.58 5.70 11.43
N GLY A 99 8.39 5.11 11.31
CA GLY A 99 7.45 4.98 12.42
C GLY A 99 7.96 3.97 13.46
N GLY A 100 7.61 4.18 14.74
CA GLY A 100 7.96 3.26 15.81
C GLY A 100 7.20 1.91 15.76
N ASN A 101 7.67 0.92 16.52
CA ASN A 101 7.14 -0.46 16.55
C ASN A 101 5.63 -0.55 16.85
N LEU A 102 5.10 0.30 17.73
CA LEU A 102 3.67 0.32 18.05
C LEU A 102 2.80 0.60 16.82
N ARG A 103 3.27 1.47 15.91
CA ARG A 103 2.59 1.78 14.67
C ARG A 103 2.50 0.56 13.74
N SER A 104 3.53 -0.30 13.74
CA SER A 104 3.54 -1.52 12.94
C SER A 104 2.44 -2.50 13.39
N PHE A 105 2.22 -2.65 14.69
CA PHE A 105 1.15 -3.51 15.22
C PHE A 105 -0.24 -2.98 14.87
N VAL A 106 -0.47 -1.68 14.97
CA VAL A 106 -1.77 -1.05 14.63
C VAL A 106 -2.07 -1.17 13.13
N LEU A 107 -1.04 -1.23 12.28
CA LEU A 107 -1.18 -1.36 10.83
C LEU A 107 -1.20 -2.83 10.34
N LEU A 108 -1.07 -3.79 11.24
CA LEU A 108 -1.06 -5.22 10.91
C LEU A 108 -2.27 -5.66 10.05
N PRO A 109 -3.51 -5.18 10.29
CA PRO A 109 -4.65 -5.51 9.43
C PRO A 109 -4.55 -4.96 8.00
N THR A 110 -3.64 -4.01 7.73
CA THR A 110 -3.40 -3.48 6.39
C THR A 110 -2.22 -4.16 5.69
N ASP A 111 -1.61 -5.16 6.35
CA ASP A 111 -0.49 -5.91 5.82
C ASP A 111 -0.97 -6.93 4.77
N PRO A 112 -0.38 -6.96 3.56
CA PRO A 112 -0.74 -7.94 2.54
C PRO A 112 -0.57 -9.39 2.98
N GLY A 113 0.35 -9.69 3.90
CA GLY A 113 0.53 -11.01 4.47
C GLY A 113 -0.69 -11.48 5.26
N VAL A 114 -1.28 -10.60 6.09
CA VAL A 114 -2.51 -10.92 6.83
C VAL A 114 -3.67 -11.19 5.87
N LEU A 115 -3.76 -10.42 4.79
CA LEU A 115 -4.74 -10.66 3.73
C LEU A 115 -4.52 -12.05 3.09
N CYS A 116 -3.29 -12.40 2.71
CA CYS A 116 -2.96 -13.71 2.12
C CYS A 116 -3.33 -14.86 3.08
N TRP A 117 -3.01 -14.73 4.36
CA TRP A 117 -3.37 -15.72 5.37
C TRP A 117 -4.88 -15.85 5.58
N SER A 118 -5.65 -14.78 5.39
CA SER A 118 -7.12 -14.85 5.52
C SER A 118 -7.76 -15.84 4.55
N PHE A 119 -7.14 -16.08 3.39
CA PHE A 119 -7.64 -17.04 2.39
C PHE A 119 -7.58 -18.52 2.83
N VAL A 120 -6.85 -18.84 3.89
CA VAL A 120 -6.91 -20.15 4.53
C VAL A 120 -8.34 -20.43 5.05
N LEU A 121 -9.05 -19.37 5.42
CA LEU A 121 -10.45 -19.45 5.89
C LEU A 121 -11.50 -19.50 4.77
N TRP A 122 -11.10 -19.42 3.49
CA TRP A 122 -12.03 -19.41 2.34
C TRP A 122 -13.06 -20.55 2.38
N GLY A 123 -12.63 -21.75 2.79
CA GLY A 123 -13.50 -22.94 2.89
C GLY A 123 -14.56 -22.87 3.99
N PHE A 124 -14.37 -22.02 4.99
CA PHE A 124 -15.26 -21.94 6.15
C PHE A 124 -16.44 -20.94 5.97
N GLY A 125 -16.51 -20.25 4.85
CA GLY A 125 -17.61 -19.34 4.51
C GLY A 125 -17.68 -18.12 5.43
N ALA A 126 -18.53 -18.14 6.43
CA ALA A 126 -18.78 -16.99 7.31
C ALA A 126 -17.52 -16.41 7.97
N PRO A 127 -16.58 -17.19 8.56
CA PRO A 127 -15.35 -16.66 9.10
C PRO A 127 -14.50 -15.89 8.06
N PHE A 128 -14.42 -16.39 6.83
CA PHE A 128 -13.72 -15.67 5.75
C PHE A 128 -14.43 -14.36 5.43
N MET A 129 -15.75 -14.39 5.23
CA MET A 129 -16.52 -13.20 4.86
C MET A 129 -16.37 -12.09 5.91
N VAL A 130 -16.47 -12.43 7.19
CA VAL A 130 -16.32 -11.49 8.30
C VAL A 130 -14.92 -10.91 8.34
N LEU A 131 -13.88 -11.76 8.30
CA LEU A 131 -12.49 -11.30 8.35
C LEU A 131 -12.15 -10.45 7.13
N TYR A 132 -12.50 -10.89 5.93
CA TYR A 132 -12.20 -10.16 4.70
C TYR A 132 -12.87 -8.77 4.66
N THR A 133 -14.15 -8.69 5.06
CA THR A 133 -14.89 -7.43 5.16
C THR A 133 -14.30 -6.50 6.22
N PHE A 134 -13.89 -7.06 7.35
CA PHE A 134 -13.18 -6.30 8.39
C PHE A 134 -11.86 -5.72 7.88
N LEU A 135 -11.03 -6.53 7.20
CA LEU A 135 -9.78 -6.07 6.60
C LEU A 135 -10.02 -4.97 5.56
N ALA A 136 -11.06 -5.12 4.72
CA ALA A 136 -11.46 -4.12 3.74
C ALA A 136 -11.85 -2.78 4.42
N ALA A 137 -12.67 -2.83 5.47
CA ALA A 137 -13.09 -1.64 6.22
C ALA A 137 -11.90 -0.92 6.86
N VAL A 138 -10.98 -1.68 7.47
CA VAL A 138 -9.74 -1.12 8.04
C VAL A 138 -8.86 -0.50 6.95
N ALA A 139 -8.73 -1.16 5.79
CA ALA A 139 -7.96 -0.64 4.66
C ALA A 139 -8.55 0.68 4.12
N VAL A 140 -9.87 0.78 3.98
CA VAL A 140 -10.56 2.01 3.57
C VAL A 140 -10.32 3.14 4.57
N ALA A 141 -10.48 2.88 5.86
CA ALA A 141 -10.25 3.87 6.92
C ALA A 141 -8.79 4.33 6.94
N HIS A 142 -7.84 3.39 6.93
CA HIS A 142 -6.42 3.68 6.89
C HIS A 142 -6.01 4.48 5.65
N SER A 143 -6.49 4.06 4.46
CA SER A 143 -6.20 4.75 3.19
C SER A 143 -6.71 6.18 3.21
N SER A 144 -7.93 6.41 3.69
CA SER A 144 -8.51 7.75 3.81
C SER A 144 -7.67 8.66 4.72
N MET A 145 -7.23 8.16 5.87
CA MET A 145 -6.36 8.91 6.79
C MET A 145 -4.98 9.16 6.18
N SER A 146 -4.41 8.15 5.54
CA SER A 146 -3.09 8.21 4.91
C SER A 146 -3.06 9.22 3.76
N LEU A 147 -4.06 9.20 2.87
CA LEU A 147 -4.21 10.15 1.77
C LEU A 147 -4.31 11.59 2.25
N ARG A 148 -5.14 11.85 3.27
CA ARG A 148 -5.27 13.18 3.89
C ARG A 148 -3.96 13.67 4.49
N ARG A 149 -3.22 12.79 5.17
CA ARG A 149 -1.92 13.12 5.75
C ARG A 149 -0.90 13.47 4.66
N ARG A 150 -0.75 12.61 3.64
CA ARG A 150 0.19 12.83 2.53
C ARG A 150 -0.12 14.11 1.77
N TYR A 151 -1.39 14.39 1.51
CA TYR A 151 -1.81 15.64 0.90
C TYR A 151 -1.35 16.87 1.70
N ARG A 152 -1.50 16.84 3.03
CA ARG A 152 -1.02 17.92 3.89
C ARG A 152 0.50 18.05 3.89
N ASP A 153 1.20 16.93 3.93
CA ASP A 153 2.66 16.91 3.92
C ASP A 153 3.22 17.47 2.60
N LEU A 154 2.63 17.12 1.46
CA LEU A 154 3.01 17.66 0.14
C LEU A 154 2.69 19.14 0.01
N ARG A 155 1.53 19.60 0.50
CA ARG A 155 1.23 21.05 0.55
C ARG A 155 2.23 21.83 1.38
N ALA A 156 2.71 21.29 2.47
CA ALA A 156 3.75 21.93 3.30
C ALA A 156 5.10 21.99 2.56
N LEU A 157 5.44 20.97 1.76
CA LEU A 157 6.62 21.00 0.88
C LEU A 157 6.53 22.11 -0.17
N ASP A 158 5.38 22.22 -0.85
CA ASP A 158 5.15 23.27 -1.86
C ASP A 158 5.23 24.67 -1.24
N ALA A 159 4.68 24.87 -0.05
CA ALA A 159 4.73 26.16 0.64
C ALA A 159 6.18 26.53 1.01
N ALA A 160 6.96 25.57 1.52
CA ALA A 160 8.36 25.78 1.86
C ALA A 160 9.21 26.12 0.63
N ALA A 161 8.98 25.43 -0.50
CA ALA A 161 9.67 25.71 -1.75
C ALA A 161 9.38 27.12 -2.29
N LYS A 162 8.10 27.56 -2.24
CA LYS A 162 7.68 28.91 -2.64
C LYS A 162 8.30 29.98 -1.75
N GLN A 163 8.42 29.72 -0.45
CA GLN A 163 9.02 30.67 0.48
C GLN A 163 10.54 30.80 0.21
N ALA A 164 11.25 29.70 0.05
CA ALA A 164 12.66 29.71 -0.28
C ALA A 164 12.96 30.44 -1.60
N ALA A 165 12.11 30.26 -2.62
CA ALA A 165 12.25 30.98 -3.88
C ALA A 165 12.05 32.49 -3.72
N LYS A 166 11.09 32.94 -2.89
CA LYS A 166 10.88 34.36 -2.59
C LYS A 166 12.05 34.98 -1.83
N GLU A 167 12.63 34.25 -0.88
CA GLU A 167 13.80 34.73 -0.12
C GLU A 167 15.04 34.84 -1.01
N ALA A 168 15.27 33.88 -1.90
CA ALA A 168 16.35 33.92 -2.87
C ALA A 168 16.22 35.13 -3.83
N ALA A 169 15.00 35.41 -4.32
CA ALA A 169 14.75 36.56 -5.19
C ALA A 169 15.07 37.89 -4.48
N LYS A 170 14.63 38.06 -3.24
CA LYS A 170 14.92 39.26 -2.43
C LYS A 170 16.43 39.46 -2.17
N GLN A 171 17.17 38.37 -1.94
CA GLN A 171 18.62 38.44 -1.74
C GLN A 171 19.36 38.78 -3.05
N GLY A 172 18.86 38.36 -4.20
CA GLY A 172 19.39 38.73 -5.52
C GLY A 172 19.22 40.23 -5.80
N GLU A 173 18.01 40.77 -5.52
CA GLU A 173 17.72 42.20 -5.67
C GLU A 173 18.57 43.09 -4.73
N SER A 174 18.89 42.62 -3.52
CA SER A 174 19.71 43.37 -2.56
C SER A 174 21.21 43.40 -2.87
N ARG A 175 21.65 42.56 -3.80
CA ARG A 175 23.07 42.46 -4.23
C ARG A 175 23.36 43.14 -5.56
N ALA A 176 22.35 43.53 -6.31
CA ALA A 176 22.43 44.31 -7.54
C ALA A 176 22.37 45.81 -7.26
#